data_90d2557f7aa7246fafc0319f3ad45f4d
#
_entry.id   90d2557f7aa7246fafc0319f3ad45f4d
#
_cell.length_a   1.000
_cell.length_b   1.000
_cell.length_c   1.000
_cell.angle_alpha   90.00
_cell.angle_beta   90.00
_cell.angle_gamma   90.00
#
_symmetry.space_group_name_H-M   'P 1'
#
loop_
_entity.id
_entity.type
_entity.pdbx_description
1 polymer ?
#
loop_
_entity_poly.entity_id
_entity_poly.type
_entity_poly.pdbx_seq_one_letter_code
_entity_poly.pdbx_strand_id
1 'polypeptide(L)'
;LQGRAVVPEDRMLVINYSRMPNFVNYPTPFAQTLMQRNLGEVLWQGWRLLEDRELYNLETDPLQTTNVIDKHPKVLAKMRNKLDAWWADVGPNANDIQRVIIGSEHENPSRLTGCEWLDVFIDQQRQIKAGQHKSGYWMLEVAEAGEYEFEYRRWPKEIDRPITAPSEDGQGALPITQASFYLSNYHHLSISEKSAYGFEGETKPVGPNDTSVTFTAQLDKGPIALHTWFRGAGGGRAGGTGSTILSAYYVYVTRK
;
A
#
# COMPACT_ATOMS: atom_id res chain seq x y z
N LEU A 1 31.86 -0.84 -10.66
CA LEU A 1 31.81 -1.84 -9.55
C LEU A 1 32.06 -3.23 -10.12
N GLN A 2 33.35 -3.61 -10.26
CA GLN A 2 33.77 -4.98 -10.64
C GLN A 2 34.20 -5.74 -9.38
N GLY A 3 33.35 -5.83 -8.39
CA GLY A 3 33.53 -6.77 -7.29
C GLY A 3 32.76 -8.05 -7.63
N ARG A 4 33.45 -9.18 -7.83
CA ARG A 4 32.80 -10.48 -7.76
C ARG A 4 32.23 -10.63 -6.37
N ALA A 5 30.92 -10.52 -6.24
CA ALA A 5 30.22 -10.85 -5.00
C ALA A 5 30.44 -12.34 -4.72
N VAL A 6 31.26 -12.65 -3.74
CA VAL A 6 31.37 -14.01 -3.21
C VAL A 6 30.05 -14.28 -2.49
N VAL A 7 29.19 -15.07 -3.08
CA VAL A 7 27.99 -15.56 -2.38
C VAL A 7 28.48 -16.55 -1.32
N PRO A 8 28.22 -16.33 -0.04
CA PRO A 8 28.62 -17.28 1.01
C PRO A 8 28.00 -18.65 0.72
N GLU A 9 28.80 -19.72 0.77
CA GLU A 9 28.34 -21.10 0.51
C GLU A 9 27.13 -21.52 1.37
N ASP A 10 26.99 -20.93 2.56
CA ASP A 10 25.94 -21.26 3.52
C ASP A 10 24.84 -20.20 3.59
N ARG A 11 24.68 -19.39 2.52
CA ARG A 11 23.66 -18.37 2.47
C ARG A 11 22.26 -19.00 2.45
N MET A 12 21.42 -18.58 3.40
CA MET A 12 19.98 -18.86 3.43
C MET A 12 19.18 -17.59 3.17
N LEU A 13 18.16 -17.68 2.35
CA LEU A 13 17.18 -16.63 2.14
C LEU A 13 15.90 -17.01 2.88
N VAL A 14 15.33 -16.07 3.61
CA VAL A 14 14.00 -16.20 4.19
C VAL A 14 13.06 -15.29 3.40
N ILE A 15 11.92 -15.81 2.99
CA ILE A 15 10.86 -15.10 2.30
C ILE A 15 9.60 -15.24 3.14
N ASN A 16 8.96 -14.12 3.44
CA ASN A 16 7.65 -14.14 4.06
C ASN A 16 6.80 -13.13 3.29
N TYR A 17 5.66 -13.59 2.80
CA TYR A 17 4.83 -12.81 1.91
C TYR A 17 3.52 -12.45 2.60
N SER A 18 3.29 -11.17 2.82
CA SER A 18 2.10 -10.64 3.46
C SER A 18 1.22 -9.89 2.48
N ARG A 19 0.59 -10.60 1.56
CA ARG A 19 -0.43 -10.00 0.68
C ARG A 19 -1.78 -10.63 0.99
N MET A 20 -2.84 -9.85 0.90
CA MET A 20 -4.20 -10.37 1.01
C MET A 20 -4.46 -11.43 -0.06
N PRO A 21 -4.77 -12.66 0.31
CA PRO A 21 -5.06 -13.70 -0.67
C PRO A 21 -6.42 -13.48 -1.37
N ASN A 22 -7.34 -12.72 -0.74
CA ASN A 22 -8.67 -12.47 -1.28
C ASN A 22 -9.26 -11.16 -0.76
N PHE A 23 -9.44 -10.18 -1.64
CA PHE A 23 -10.03 -8.87 -1.32
C PHE A 23 -11.51 -8.94 -0.90
N VAL A 24 -12.23 -9.98 -1.30
CA VAL A 24 -13.68 -10.12 -1.02
C VAL A 24 -13.95 -10.45 0.44
N ASN A 25 -13.01 -11.10 1.10
CA ASN A 25 -13.14 -11.58 2.49
C ASN A 25 -12.35 -10.73 3.49
N TYR A 26 -12.08 -9.48 3.16
CA TYR A 26 -11.37 -8.58 4.05
C TYR A 26 -12.32 -8.08 5.14
N PRO A 27 -12.24 -8.62 6.36
CA PRO A 27 -13.26 -8.36 7.39
C PRO A 27 -13.18 -6.97 7.99
N THR A 28 -12.01 -6.34 7.93
CA THR A 28 -11.77 -4.99 8.44
C THR A 28 -10.65 -4.31 7.66
N PRO A 29 -10.58 -2.97 7.68
CA PRO A 29 -9.46 -2.20 7.11
C PRO A 29 -8.07 -2.64 7.58
N PHE A 30 -7.98 -3.33 8.68
CA PHE A 30 -6.73 -3.74 9.32
C PHE A 30 -6.45 -5.22 9.25
N ALA A 31 -7.34 -6.01 8.64
CA ALA A 31 -7.04 -7.41 8.40
C ALA A 31 -6.00 -7.54 7.29
N GLN A 32 -4.86 -6.92 7.45
CA GLN A 32 -3.68 -7.27 6.68
C GLN A 32 -3.46 -8.77 6.87
N THR A 33 -2.99 -9.44 5.84
CA THR A 33 -2.45 -10.78 6.01
C THR A 33 -1.25 -10.62 6.92
N LEU A 34 -1.44 -10.90 8.21
CA LEU A 34 -0.39 -10.78 9.19
C LEU A 34 0.76 -11.69 8.79
N MET A 35 1.95 -11.17 8.85
CA MET A 35 3.15 -11.99 8.76
C MET A 35 3.17 -12.94 9.96
N GLN A 36 3.40 -14.21 9.68
CA GLN A 36 3.49 -15.25 10.71
C GLN A 36 4.74 -16.08 10.44
N ARG A 37 5.42 -16.50 11.50
CA ARG A 37 6.63 -17.31 11.39
C ARG A 37 6.42 -18.55 10.52
N ASN A 38 5.30 -19.25 10.72
CA ASN A 38 4.97 -20.50 10.03
C ASN A 38 4.50 -20.32 8.58
N LEU A 39 4.35 -19.09 8.10
CA LEU A 39 4.10 -18.77 6.68
C LEU A 39 5.40 -18.36 5.95
N GLY A 40 6.53 -18.43 6.64
CA GLY A 40 7.83 -18.16 6.05
C GLY A 40 8.33 -19.30 5.18
N GLU A 41 9.05 -18.95 4.14
CA GLU A 41 9.81 -19.88 3.30
C GLU A 41 11.31 -19.71 3.55
N VAL A 42 12.06 -20.81 3.46
CA VAL A 42 13.52 -20.77 3.51
C VAL A 42 14.08 -21.41 2.24
N LEU A 43 15.00 -20.72 1.60
CA LEU A 43 15.79 -21.26 0.48
C LEU A 43 17.22 -21.43 0.95
N TRP A 44 17.76 -22.63 0.75
CA TRP A 44 19.14 -22.96 1.10
C TRP A 44 19.74 -23.93 0.10
N GLN A 45 20.73 -23.50 -0.66
CA GLN A 45 21.29 -24.33 -1.73
C GLN A 45 20.20 -24.87 -2.67
N GLY A 46 20.12 -26.16 -2.88
CA GLY A 46 19.04 -26.81 -3.62
C GLY A 46 17.77 -27.12 -2.82
N TRP A 47 17.61 -26.62 -1.57
CA TRP A 47 16.47 -26.92 -0.72
C TRP A 47 15.50 -25.75 -0.61
N ARG A 48 14.19 -26.09 -0.55
CA ARG A 48 13.13 -25.14 -0.23
C ARG A 48 12.26 -25.70 0.90
N LEU A 49 12.21 -25.01 2.04
CA LEU A 49 11.23 -25.22 3.09
C LEU A 49 10.08 -24.24 2.86
N LEU A 50 8.87 -24.77 2.67
CA LEU A 50 7.66 -24.00 2.39
C LEU A 50 6.74 -24.07 3.62
N GLU A 51 6.40 -22.88 4.17
CA GLU A 51 5.44 -22.70 5.26
C GLU A 51 5.65 -23.64 6.46
N ASP A 52 6.90 -24.04 6.71
CA ASP A 52 7.30 -24.97 7.78
C ASP A 52 6.62 -26.37 7.70
N ARG A 53 5.98 -26.70 6.59
CA ARG A 53 5.18 -27.93 6.38
C ARG A 53 5.67 -28.81 5.26
N GLU A 54 6.41 -28.26 4.30
CA GLU A 54 6.85 -28.99 3.13
C GLU A 54 8.33 -28.70 2.86
N LEU A 55 9.09 -29.74 2.54
CA LEU A 55 10.49 -29.64 2.17
C LEU A 55 10.70 -30.25 0.80
N TYR A 56 11.35 -29.52 -0.09
CA TYR A 56 11.66 -29.93 -1.45
C TYR A 56 13.15 -29.88 -1.75
N ASN A 57 13.63 -30.87 -2.50
CA ASN A 57 14.96 -30.83 -3.09
C ASN A 57 14.83 -30.37 -4.55
N LEU A 58 15.14 -29.12 -4.83
CA LEU A 58 14.96 -28.50 -6.15
C LEU A 58 15.95 -29.03 -7.22
N GLU A 59 17.04 -29.70 -6.82
CA GLU A 59 17.98 -30.32 -7.75
C GLU A 59 17.39 -31.60 -8.37
N THR A 60 16.67 -32.40 -7.59
CA THR A 60 16.08 -33.66 -8.01
C THR A 60 14.60 -33.56 -8.35
N ASP A 61 13.90 -32.56 -7.79
CA ASP A 61 12.48 -32.32 -7.98
C ASP A 61 12.20 -30.81 -8.19
N PRO A 62 12.58 -30.23 -9.33
CA PRO A 62 12.40 -28.82 -9.62
C PRO A 62 10.91 -28.40 -9.71
N LEU A 63 10.01 -29.36 -9.91
CA LEU A 63 8.57 -29.12 -9.96
C LEU A 63 7.89 -29.21 -8.59
N GLN A 64 8.64 -29.55 -7.54
CA GLN A 64 8.16 -29.62 -6.17
C GLN A 64 6.92 -30.53 -6.02
N THR A 65 7.01 -31.71 -6.59
CA THR A 65 5.92 -32.69 -6.61
C THR A 65 5.96 -33.65 -5.42
N THR A 66 7.14 -33.77 -4.75
CA THR A 66 7.36 -34.75 -3.69
C THR A 66 7.86 -34.07 -2.43
N ASN A 67 6.99 -33.95 -1.43
CA ASN A 67 7.38 -33.48 -0.10
C ASN A 67 8.26 -34.52 0.60
N VAL A 68 9.49 -34.11 0.96
CA VAL A 68 10.47 -34.98 1.60
C VAL A 68 10.80 -34.59 3.04
N ILE A 69 9.92 -33.83 3.70
CA ILE A 69 10.16 -33.24 5.03
C ILE A 69 10.56 -34.30 6.07
N ASP A 70 9.95 -35.46 6.05
CA ASP A 70 10.24 -36.54 7.01
C ASP A 70 11.53 -37.29 6.68
N LYS A 71 12.06 -37.14 5.45
CA LYS A 71 13.23 -37.88 4.98
C LYS A 71 14.56 -37.17 5.27
N HIS A 72 14.52 -35.86 5.54
CA HIS A 72 15.72 -35.02 5.69
C HIS A 72 15.73 -34.21 6.99
N PRO A 73 15.68 -34.84 8.18
CA PRO A 73 15.52 -34.15 9.46
C PRO A 73 16.66 -33.16 9.76
N LYS A 74 17.88 -33.43 9.31
CA LYS A 74 19.04 -32.52 9.52
C LYS A 74 18.92 -31.24 8.68
N VAL A 75 18.50 -31.37 7.42
CA VAL A 75 18.24 -30.23 6.54
C VAL A 75 17.12 -29.38 7.11
N LEU A 76 16.01 -30.03 7.46
CA LEU A 76 14.85 -29.38 8.07
C LEU A 76 15.21 -28.61 9.33
N ALA A 77 15.95 -29.21 10.25
CA ALA A 77 16.37 -28.57 11.49
C ALA A 77 17.22 -27.32 11.23
N LYS A 78 18.15 -27.39 10.27
CA LYS A 78 18.99 -26.25 9.91
C LYS A 78 18.17 -25.11 9.33
N MET A 79 17.22 -25.39 8.44
CA MET A 79 16.36 -24.38 7.81
C MET A 79 15.37 -23.77 8.81
N ARG A 80 14.80 -24.59 9.72
CA ARG A 80 13.97 -24.13 10.84
C ARG A 80 14.71 -23.19 11.77
N ASN A 81 15.92 -23.53 12.16
CA ASN A 81 16.76 -22.68 13.00
C ASN A 81 17.01 -21.31 12.34
N LYS A 82 17.20 -21.28 11.01
CA LYS A 82 17.32 -20.01 10.28
C LYS A 82 16.03 -19.21 10.30
N LEU A 83 14.88 -19.86 10.10
CA LEU A 83 13.57 -19.24 10.15
C LEU A 83 13.26 -18.69 11.54
N ASP A 84 13.60 -19.45 12.60
CA ASP A 84 13.41 -19.03 13.98
C ASP A 84 14.28 -17.82 14.34
N ALA A 85 15.55 -17.84 13.97
CA ALA A 85 16.46 -16.72 14.20
C ALA A 85 16.01 -15.46 13.45
N TRP A 86 15.57 -15.60 12.20
CA TRP A 86 15.03 -14.49 11.43
C TRP A 86 13.75 -13.94 12.05
N TRP A 87 12.84 -14.81 12.50
CA TRP A 87 11.57 -14.39 13.11
C TRP A 87 11.78 -13.72 14.48
N ALA A 88 12.77 -14.16 15.24
CA ALA A 88 13.14 -13.53 16.51
C ALA A 88 13.60 -12.07 16.31
N ASP A 89 14.23 -11.78 15.17
CA ASP A 89 14.70 -10.43 14.81
C ASP A 89 13.54 -9.56 14.26
N VAL A 90 12.82 -10.04 13.24
CA VAL A 90 11.83 -9.22 12.54
C VAL A 90 10.42 -9.31 13.12
N GLY A 91 10.07 -10.44 13.76
CA GLY A 91 8.70 -10.73 14.23
C GLY A 91 8.10 -9.68 15.17
N PRO A 92 8.86 -9.09 16.09
CA PRO A 92 8.35 -8.06 16.99
C PRO A 92 7.73 -6.86 16.28
N ASN A 93 8.25 -6.49 15.09
CA ASN A 93 7.79 -5.32 14.33
C ASN A 93 7.21 -5.70 12.95
N ALA A 94 7.12 -7.01 12.65
CA ALA A 94 6.74 -7.48 11.32
C ALA A 94 5.33 -7.02 10.87
N ASN A 95 4.47 -6.77 11.83
CA ASN A 95 3.07 -6.37 11.61
C ASN A 95 2.79 -4.93 12.03
N ASP A 96 3.81 -4.15 12.33
CA ASP A 96 3.65 -2.73 12.61
C ASP A 96 3.19 -2.00 11.33
N ILE A 97 2.29 -1.04 11.50
CA ILE A 97 1.84 -0.21 10.39
C ILE A 97 3.00 0.65 9.93
N GLN A 98 3.41 0.46 8.69
CA GLN A 98 4.41 1.30 8.04
C GLN A 98 3.76 2.63 7.64
N ARG A 99 4.18 3.71 8.27
CA ARG A 99 3.73 5.07 7.97
C ARG A 99 4.64 5.71 6.97
N VAL A 100 4.05 6.43 6.00
CA VAL A 100 4.86 7.29 5.12
C VAL A 100 5.25 8.54 5.89
N ILE A 101 6.53 8.80 5.99
CA ILE A 101 7.06 9.99 6.69
C ILE A 101 6.90 11.19 5.78
N ILE A 102 6.29 12.27 6.30
CA ILE A 102 6.11 13.54 5.59
C ILE A 102 6.79 14.69 6.33
N GLY A 103 7.25 15.68 5.57
CA GLY A 103 7.86 16.90 6.10
C GLY A 103 9.25 16.71 6.72
N SER A 104 9.91 15.62 6.39
CA SER A 104 11.31 15.36 6.74
C SER A 104 12.25 16.27 5.94
N GLU A 105 13.39 16.64 6.53
CA GLU A 105 14.44 17.36 5.79
C GLU A 105 15.06 16.53 4.65
N HIS A 106 14.91 15.20 4.69
CA HIS A 106 15.44 14.30 3.69
C HIS A 106 14.53 14.15 2.47
N GLU A 107 13.25 14.43 2.61
CA GLU A 107 12.26 14.37 1.53
C GLU A 107 11.14 15.39 1.76
N ASN A 108 11.22 16.50 1.05
CA ASN A 108 10.19 17.53 1.04
C ASN A 108 10.18 18.23 -0.34
N PRO A 109 9.16 18.07 -1.19
CA PRO A 109 7.88 17.39 -0.92
C PRO A 109 7.98 15.86 -0.92
N SER A 110 7.13 15.23 -0.12
CA SER A 110 6.89 13.77 -0.17
C SER A 110 5.80 13.45 -1.19
N ARG A 111 5.98 12.39 -1.99
CA ARG A 111 4.97 11.92 -2.96
C ARG A 111 4.27 10.67 -2.46
N LEU A 112 2.99 10.77 -2.18
CA LEU A 112 2.12 9.65 -1.84
C LEU A 112 1.46 9.09 -3.11
N THR A 113 1.33 7.78 -3.20
CA THR A 113 0.69 7.09 -4.32
C THR A 113 -0.39 6.11 -3.86
N GLY A 114 -1.27 5.73 -4.77
CA GLY A 114 -2.33 4.77 -4.46
C GLY A 114 -1.83 3.35 -4.14
N CYS A 115 -0.53 3.07 -4.33
CA CYS A 115 0.09 1.80 -3.93
C CYS A 115 0.23 1.66 -2.41
N GLU A 116 0.33 2.79 -1.68
CA GLU A 116 0.56 2.85 -0.24
C GLU A 116 -0.75 2.95 0.57
N TRP A 117 -1.90 2.94 -0.12
CA TRP A 117 -3.19 2.96 0.58
C TRP A 117 -3.37 1.73 1.46
N LEU A 118 -3.98 1.94 2.61
CA LEU A 118 -4.62 0.86 3.36
C LEU A 118 -6.05 0.62 2.86
N ASP A 119 -6.61 -0.53 3.17
CA ASP A 119 -7.89 -1.10 2.77
C ASP A 119 -7.89 -1.60 1.31
N VAL A 120 -7.45 -0.80 0.39
CA VAL A 120 -7.43 -1.10 -1.04
C VAL A 120 -6.26 -0.34 -1.66
N PHE A 121 -5.75 -0.85 -2.76
CA PHE A 121 -4.65 -0.19 -3.46
C PHE A 121 -4.89 -0.09 -4.96
N ILE A 122 -4.18 0.84 -5.58
CA ILE A 122 -4.02 0.98 -7.02
C ILE A 122 -2.53 0.89 -7.33
N ASP A 123 -2.09 -0.25 -7.79
CA ASP A 123 -0.68 -0.59 -8.05
C ASP A 123 -0.35 -0.78 -9.54
N GLN A 124 -1.34 -0.57 -10.41
CA GLN A 124 -1.17 -0.76 -11.85
C GLN A 124 -1.61 0.48 -12.62
N GLN A 125 -0.77 0.95 -13.53
CA GLN A 125 -1.08 2.11 -14.37
C GLN A 125 -2.41 1.97 -15.12
N ARG A 126 -2.76 0.76 -15.56
CA ARG A 126 -4.05 0.51 -16.23
C ARG A 126 -5.25 0.85 -15.36
N GLN A 127 -5.15 0.71 -14.04
CA GLN A 127 -6.22 1.04 -13.11
C GLN A 127 -6.41 2.56 -12.99
N ILE A 128 -5.30 3.31 -12.97
CA ILE A 128 -5.31 4.77 -12.98
C ILE A 128 -5.88 5.29 -14.29
N LYS A 129 -5.41 4.75 -15.43
CA LYS A 129 -5.89 5.10 -16.78
C LYS A 129 -7.39 4.85 -16.91
N ALA A 130 -7.87 3.71 -16.44
CA ALA A 130 -9.29 3.34 -16.45
C ALA A 130 -10.15 4.15 -15.45
N GLY A 131 -9.55 4.96 -14.58
CA GLY A 131 -10.28 5.73 -13.57
C GLY A 131 -11.02 4.84 -12.57
N GLN A 132 -10.39 3.79 -12.07
CA GLN A 132 -11.05 2.85 -11.16
C GLN A 132 -11.54 3.54 -9.90
N HIS A 133 -12.81 3.32 -9.56
CA HIS A 133 -13.45 3.86 -8.36
C HIS A 133 -13.00 3.06 -7.13
N LYS A 134 -11.86 3.44 -6.58
CA LYS A 134 -11.31 2.88 -5.35
C LYS A 134 -11.00 4.00 -4.38
N SER A 135 -11.26 3.75 -3.09
CA SER A 135 -10.96 4.67 -2.01
C SER A 135 -10.17 3.96 -0.93
N GLY A 136 -8.95 4.37 -0.76
CA GLY A 136 -8.07 4.03 0.35
C GLY A 136 -7.64 5.28 1.12
N TYR A 137 -6.75 5.11 2.08
CA TYR A 137 -6.19 6.19 2.86
C TYR A 137 -4.72 5.89 3.20
N TRP A 138 -3.98 6.93 3.54
CA TRP A 138 -2.59 6.79 3.96
C TRP A 138 -2.47 6.91 5.46
N MET A 139 -1.62 6.09 6.04
CA MET A 139 -1.09 6.29 7.37
C MET A 139 0.23 7.06 7.26
N LEU A 140 0.28 8.22 7.89
CA LEU A 140 1.41 9.14 7.80
C LEU A 140 2.07 9.33 9.15
N GLU A 141 3.35 9.65 9.13
CA GLU A 141 4.11 10.16 10.27
C GLU A 141 4.59 11.57 9.94
N VAL A 142 4.10 12.54 10.68
CA VAL A 142 4.53 13.94 10.56
C VAL A 142 5.87 14.08 11.27
N ALA A 143 6.95 14.30 10.51
CA ALA A 143 8.30 14.38 11.06
C ALA A 143 8.50 15.63 11.91
N GLU A 144 7.95 16.77 11.48
CA GLU A 144 8.08 18.05 12.16
C GLU A 144 6.76 18.81 12.11
N ALA A 145 6.39 19.46 13.22
CA ALA A 145 5.20 20.31 13.27
C ALA A 145 5.32 21.51 12.32
N GLY A 146 4.20 21.96 11.78
CA GLY A 146 4.17 23.12 10.88
C GLY A 146 2.97 23.15 9.95
N GLU A 147 2.98 24.10 9.02
CA GLU A 147 2.01 24.19 7.94
C GLU A 147 2.38 23.23 6.82
N TYR A 148 1.40 22.47 6.37
CA TYR A 148 1.54 21.50 5.29
C TYR A 148 0.56 21.79 4.18
N GLU A 149 1.03 21.66 2.96
CA GLU A 149 0.25 21.73 1.74
C GLU A 149 0.11 20.32 1.15
N PHE A 150 -1.12 19.96 0.78
CA PHE A 150 -1.51 18.69 0.18
C PHE A 150 -2.07 18.94 -1.20
N GLU A 151 -1.28 18.65 -2.23
CA GLU A 151 -1.70 18.78 -3.63
C GLU A 151 -2.23 17.45 -4.14
N TYR A 152 -3.54 17.38 -4.35
CA TYR A 152 -4.24 16.20 -4.85
C TYR A 152 -4.23 16.15 -6.36
N ARG A 153 -3.86 15.01 -6.90
CA ARG A 153 -3.86 14.75 -8.33
C ARG A 153 -4.41 13.38 -8.66
N ARG A 154 -5.05 13.25 -9.81
CA ARG A 154 -5.32 11.96 -10.44
C ARG A 154 -4.13 11.46 -11.24
N TRP A 155 -3.46 12.36 -11.95
CA TRP A 155 -2.29 12.11 -12.78
C TRP A 155 -1.03 12.63 -12.08
N PRO A 156 0.11 11.95 -12.24
CA PRO A 156 1.36 12.46 -11.67
C PRO A 156 1.75 13.80 -12.31
N LYS A 157 2.56 14.60 -11.61
CA LYS A 157 2.97 15.94 -12.07
C LYS A 157 3.61 15.92 -13.46
N GLU A 158 4.31 14.87 -13.78
CA GLU A 158 5.03 14.70 -15.04
C GLU A 158 4.08 14.61 -16.26
N ILE A 159 2.83 14.19 -16.02
CA ILE A 159 1.80 14.13 -17.07
C ILE A 159 0.97 15.41 -17.13
N ASP A 160 0.77 16.06 -15.98
CA ASP A 160 0.05 17.33 -15.80
C ASP A 160 -1.28 17.45 -16.57
N ARG A 161 -2.09 16.40 -16.45
CA ARG A 161 -3.39 16.28 -17.14
C ARG A 161 -4.51 16.65 -16.20
N PRO A 162 -5.62 17.25 -16.67
CA PRO A 162 -6.77 17.54 -15.83
C PRO A 162 -7.30 16.31 -15.08
N ILE A 163 -7.76 16.51 -13.85
CA ILE A 163 -8.29 15.44 -12.98
C ILE A 163 -9.44 14.69 -13.68
N THR A 164 -10.28 15.41 -14.42
CA THR A 164 -11.45 14.87 -15.13
C THR A 164 -11.10 14.16 -16.45
N ALA A 165 -9.94 14.49 -17.02
CA ALA A 165 -9.58 14.06 -18.37
C ALA A 165 -9.38 12.55 -18.49
N PRO A 166 -9.66 11.95 -19.66
CA PRO A 166 -9.28 10.58 -19.96
C PRO A 166 -7.75 10.42 -20.05
N SER A 167 -7.27 9.18 -20.05
CA SER A 167 -5.92 8.84 -20.43
C SER A 167 -5.61 9.18 -21.91
N GLU A 168 -4.36 9.06 -22.34
CA GLU A 168 -3.95 9.33 -23.73
C GLU A 168 -4.66 8.46 -24.75
N ASP A 169 -5.01 7.24 -24.38
CA ASP A 169 -5.78 6.29 -25.19
C ASP A 169 -7.31 6.47 -25.04
N GLY A 170 -7.74 7.57 -24.43
CA GLY A 170 -9.16 7.98 -24.35
C GLY A 170 -9.98 7.28 -23.28
N GLN A 171 -9.35 6.51 -22.39
CA GLN A 171 -10.06 5.76 -21.37
C GLN A 171 -10.22 6.56 -20.05
N GLY A 172 -11.26 6.22 -19.28
CA GLY A 172 -11.41 6.60 -17.89
C GLY A 172 -11.62 8.10 -17.65
N ALA A 173 -12.31 8.82 -18.52
CA ALA A 173 -12.82 10.15 -18.17
C ALA A 173 -13.70 10.06 -16.91
N LEU A 174 -13.53 11.01 -15.98
CA LEU A 174 -14.24 11.01 -14.71
C LEU A 174 -15.01 12.31 -14.52
N PRO A 175 -16.29 12.28 -14.19
CA PRO A 175 -17.12 13.47 -13.98
C PRO A 175 -16.89 14.07 -12.57
N ILE A 176 -15.64 14.33 -12.21
CA ILE A 176 -15.27 14.89 -10.92
C ILE A 176 -15.63 16.37 -10.87
N THR A 177 -16.27 16.79 -9.78
CA THR A 177 -16.66 18.18 -9.52
C THR A 177 -16.21 18.70 -8.17
N GLN A 178 -15.77 17.80 -7.28
CA GLN A 178 -15.34 18.15 -5.93
C GLN A 178 -14.16 17.30 -5.49
N ALA A 179 -13.30 17.88 -4.66
CA ALA A 179 -12.26 17.20 -3.92
C ALA A 179 -12.46 17.44 -2.41
N SER A 180 -12.35 16.40 -1.61
CA SER A 180 -12.48 16.50 -0.15
C SER A 180 -11.22 16.01 0.54
N PHE A 181 -10.84 16.73 1.59
CA PHE A 181 -9.66 16.53 2.41
C PHE A 181 -10.08 16.26 3.85
N TYR A 182 -9.56 15.16 4.42
CA TYR A 182 -9.80 14.82 5.83
C TYR A 182 -8.54 14.27 6.48
N LEU A 183 -8.27 14.73 7.68
CA LEU A 183 -7.25 14.20 8.56
C LEU A 183 -7.91 13.54 9.79
N SER A 184 -7.32 12.47 10.26
CA SER A 184 -7.80 11.74 11.43
C SER A 184 -6.62 11.26 12.26
N ASN A 185 -6.76 11.38 13.58
CA ASN A 185 -5.83 10.79 14.55
C ASN A 185 -6.14 9.30 14.80
N TYR A 186 -7.22 8.77 14.24
CA TYR A 186 -7.68 7.42 14.49
C TYR A 186 -7.13 6.45 13.44
N HIS A 187 -6.61 5.34 13.93
CA HIS A 187 -5.99 4.30 13.13
C HIS A 187 -6.99 3.26 12.61
N HIS A 188 -8.24 3.27 13.11
CA HIS A 188 -9.14 2.13 13.05
C HIS A 188 -10.61 2.52 12.79
N LEU A 189 -10.86 3.33 11.76
CA LEU A 189 -12.25 3.64 11.43
C LEU A 189 -12.76 2.78 10.28
N SER A 190 -13.76 1.94 10.56
CA SER A 190 -14.61 1.36 9.52
C SER A 190 -15.33 2.48 8.75
N ILE A 191 -15.86 2.19 7.57
CA ILE A 191 -16.65 3.19 6.80
C ILE A 191 -17.82 3.71 7.63
N SER A 192 -18.45 2.85 8.43
CA SER A 192 -19.56 3.23 9.33
C SER A 192 -19.10 4.12 10.48
N GLU A 193 -17.95 3.89 11.04
CA GLU A 193 -17.35 4.73 12.08
C GLU A 193 -16.89 6.07 11.53
N LYS A 194 -16.36 6.11 10.30
CA LYS A 194 -16.06 7.36 9.59
C LYS A 194 -17.28 8.29 9.50
N SER A 195 -18.46 7.75 9.28
CA SER A 195 -19.69 8.56 9.21
C SER A 195 -20.22 8.96 10.59
N ALA A 196 -19.93 8.19 11.63
CA ALA A 196 -20.43 8.44 12.99
C ALA A 196 -19.64 9.52 13.76
N TYR A 197 -18.35 9.70 13.44
CA TYR A 197 -17.47 10.63 14.17
C TYR A 197 -17.35 12.02 13.54
N GLY A 198 -18.15 12.33 12.51
CA GLY A 198 -18.23 13.67 11.92
C GLY A 198 -16.85 14.20 11.54
N PHE A 199 -16.27 13.71 10.47
CA PHE A 199 -15.00 14.23 9.98
C PHE A 199 -15.16 15.70 9.62
N GLU A 200 -14.58 16.58 10.40
CA GLU A 200 -14.34 17.94 9.96
C GLU A 200 -13.30 17.90 8.85
N GLY A 201 -13.70 18.25 7.67
CA GLY A 201 -12.85 18.25 6.49
C GLY A 201 -13.20 19.40 5.58
N GLU A 202 -12.29 19.74 4.70
CA GLU A 202 -12.49 20.76 3.70
C GLU A 202 -12.92 20.12 2.36
N THR A 203 -13.85 20.77 1.65
CA THR A 203 -14.24 20.39 0.30
C THR A 203 -14.06 21.57 -0.63
N LYS A 204 -13.38 21.34 -1.75
CA LYS A 204 -13.16 22.34 -2.81
C LYS A 204 -13.78 21.90 -4.11
N PRO A 205 -14.24 22.84 -4.96
CA PRO A 205 -14.67 22.51 -6.31
C PRO A 205 -13.48 22.04 -7.16
N VAL A 206 -13.79 21.23 -8.17
CA VAL A 206 -12.85 20.80 -9.23
C VAL A 206 -13.42 21.28 -10.57
N GLY A 207 -12.70 22.15 -11.22
CA GLY A 207 -12.99 22.63 -12.56
C GLY A 207 -12.57 21.64 -13.65
N PRO A 208 -13.09 21.78 -14.88
CA PRO A 208 -12.80 20.86 -15.97
C PRO A 208 -11.32 20.83 -16.40
N ASN A 209 -10.59 21.89 -16.14
CA ASN A 209 -9.18 22.02 -16.52
C ASN A 209 -8.21 21.90 -15.33
N ASP A 210 -8.72 21.67 -14.11
CA ASP A 210 -7.87 21.59 -12.93
C ASP A 210 -7.04 20.29 -12.97
N THR A 211 -5.73 20.45 -12.94
CA THR A 211 -4.78 19.34 -12.88
C THR A 211 -4.52 18.90 -11.45
N SER A 212 -4.81 19.78 -10.49
CA SER A 212 -4.69 19.51 -9.04
C SER A 212 -5.68 20.33 -8.22
N VAL A 213 -5.85 19.91 -6.96
CA VAL A 213 -6.54 20.69 -5.92
C VAL A 213 -5.66 20.68 -4.66
N THR A 214 -5.42 21.85 -4.10
CA THR A 214 -4.52 22.02 -2.95
C THR A 214 -5.31 22.34 -1.69
N PHE A 215 -4.92 21.65 -0.60
CA PHE A 215 -5.39 21.89 0.76
C PHE A 215 -4.22 22.23 1.66
N THR A 216 -4.48 22.96 2.74
CA THR A 216 -3.48 23.29 3.75
C THR A 216 -3.97 22.89 5.14
N ALA A 217 -3.06 22.44 5.97
CA ALA A 217 -3.35 22.13 7.37
C ALA A 217 -2.15 22.42 8.26
N GLN A 218 -2.43 22.89 9.48
CA GLN A 218 -1.45 22.95 10.54
C GLN A 218 -1.37 21.59 11.20
N LEU A 219 -0.20 20.97 11.24
CA LEU A 219 0.02 19.65 11.80
C LEU A 219 0.97 19.68 12.97
N ASP A 220 0.67 18.86 13.97
CA ASP A 220 1.60 18.51 15.02
C ASP A 220 2.46 17.33 14.57
N LYS A 221 3.63 17.17 15.19
CA LYS A 221 4.50 15.99 15.00
C LYS A 221 3.79 14.72 15.49
N GLY A 222 3.91 13.64 14.71
CA GLY A 222 3.38 12.33 15.07
C GLY A 222 2.45 11.71 14.03
N PRO A 223 1.73 10.65 14.40
CA PRO A 223 0.93 9.86 13.49
C PRO A 223 -0.40 10.51 13.13
N ILE A 224 -0.75 10.47 11.85
CA ILE A 224 -2.06 10.87 11.31
C ILE A 224 -2.51 9.91 10.22
N ALA A 225 -3.80 9.94 9.90
CA ALA A 225 -4.37 9.30 8.71
C ALA A 225 -4.91 10.37 7.75
N LEU A 226 -4.53 10.25 6.48
CA LEU A 226 -4.99 11.13 5.40
C LEU A 226 -6.03 10.40 4.55
N HIS A 227 -7.23 10.96 4.48
CA HIS A 227 -8.31 10.54 3.61
C HIS A 227 -8.55 11.58 2.52
N THR A 228 -8.68 11.11 1.29
CA THR A 228 -8.89 11.96 0.13
C THR A 228 -10.07 11.45 -0.67
N TRP A 229 -10.91 12.33 -1.21
CA TRP A 229 -11.96 11.93 -2.14
C TRP A 229 -12.07 12.91 -3.28
N PHE A 230 -12.12 12.37 -4.49
CA PHE A 230 -12.70 13.01 -5.64
C PHE A 230 -14.15 12.54 -5.79
N ARG A 231 -15.07 13.48 -5.96
CA ARG A 231 -16.51 13.20 -6.08
C ARG A 231 -17.10 13.88 -7.31
N GLY A 232 -18.08 13.20 -7.92
CA GLY A 232 -18.81 13.74 -9.07
C GLY A 232 -20.13 13.04 -9.32
N ALA A 233 -20.95 13.59 -10.21
CA ALA A 233 -22.21 13.02 -10.60
C ALA A 233 -22.00 11.91 -11.66
N GLY A 234 -22.69 10.80 -11.53
CA GLY A 234 -22.63 9.68 -12.50
C GLY A 234 -21.38 8.82 -12.31
N GLY A 235 -21.50 7.53 -12.49
CA GLY A 235 -20.34 6.59 -12.36
C GLY A 235 -20.67 5.34 -11.55
N GLY A 236 -21.92 5.13 -11.22
CA GLY A 236 -22.39 3.80 -10.83
C GLY A 236 -22.19 2.82 -12.00
N ARG A 237 -22.08 1.51 -11.71
CA ARG A 237 -22.11 0.45 -12.73
C ARG A 237 -23.18 0.77 -13.75
N ALA A 238 -22.92 0.48 -15.03
CA ALA A 238 -23.79 0.81 -16.15
C ALA A 238 -25.29 0.73 -15.79
N GLY A 239 -25.98 1.90 -15.76
CA GLY A 239 -27.40 2.03 -15.44
C GLY A 239 -27.75 2.52 -14.02
N GLY A 240 -26.79 2.79 -13.14
CA GLY A 240 -27.06 3.29 -11.77
C GLY A 240 -26.97 4.82 -11.64
N THR A 241 -27.81 5.40 -10.79
CA THR A 241 -27.75 6.81 -10.34
C THR A 241 -26.65 7.08 -9.30
N GLY A 242 -25.59 6.28 -9.31
CA GLY A 242 -24.48 6.36 -8.34
C GLY A 242 -23.60 7.58 -8.55
N SER A 243 -22.99 8.07 -7.46
CA SER A 243 -21.95 9.09 -7.53
C SER A 243 -20.60 8.47 -7.82
N THR A 244 -19.77 9.16 -8.62
CA THR A 244 -18.33 8.85 -8.71
C THR A 244 -17.65 9.19 -7.40
N ILE A 245 -17.00 8.21 -6.78
CA ILE A 245 -16.18 8.43 -5.58
C ILE A 245 -14.90 7.61 -5.72
N LEU A 246 -13.76 8.25 -5.59
CA LEU A 246 -12.44 7.62 -5.56
C LEU A 246 -11.46 8.50 -4.77
N SER A 247 -10.42 7.91 -4.19
CA SER A 247 -9.35 8.70 -3.59
C SER A 247 -8.44 9.31 -4.67
N ALA A 248 -7.77 10.41 -4.33
CA ALA A 248 -6.70 10.96 -5.16
C ALA A 248 -5.61 9.89 -5.34
N TYR A 249 -5.21 9.60 -6.58
CA TYR A 249 -4.19 8.58 -6.82
C TYR A 249 -2.78 9.03 -6.48
N TYR A 250 -2.57 10.34 -6.48
CA TYR A 250 -1.31 10.99 -6.10
C TYR A 250 -1.60 12.16 -5.15
N VAL A 251 -0.80 12.28 -4.12
CA VAL A 251 -0.77 13.45 -3.26
C VAL A 251 0.68 13.88 -3.06
N TYR A 252 0.96 15.13 -3.35
CA TYR A 252 2.26 15.73 -3.04
C TYR A 252 2.10 16.55 -1.77
N VAL A 253 2.88 16.19 -0.76
CA VAL A 253 2.82 16.82 0.56
C VAL A 253 4.06 17.67 0.76
N THR A 254 3.86 18.97 0.94
CA THR A 254 4.96 19.93 1.14
C THR A 254 4.81 20.59 2.50
N ARG A 255 5.82 20.48 3.34
CA ARG A 255 5.96 21.33 4.54
C ARG A 255 6.49 22.69 4.10
N LYS A 256 5.81 23.77 4.55
CA LYS A 256 6.15 25.18 4.24
C LYS A 256 7.21 25.72 5.16
#